data_c589081bfa94578eebf2f832d69c8a49
#
_entry.id   c589081bfa94578eebf2f832d69c8a49
#
_cell.length_a   1.000
_cell.length_b   1.000
_cell.length_c   1.000
_cell.angle_alpha   90.00
_cell.angle_beta   90.00
_cell.angle_gamma   90.00
#
_symmetry.space_group_name_H-M   'P 1'
#
loop_
_entity.id
_entity.type
_entity.pdbx_description
1 polymer ?
#
loop_
_entity_poly.entity_id
_entity_poly.type
_entity_poly.pdbx_seq_one_letter_code
_entity_poly.pdbx_strand_id
1 'polypeptide(L)'
;MKIPQQPLSQRILKYSLTTLIIIGSLWSAAGLEITLERILDAPRQIGILVGAMFPLDLSQEAFDRIIPKVFESLFIAWAGTVIGAIFSFPVSFLAAQNVALGMISRVTKQVLNAIRAFPELILAFVFLPITGLGPFTGTLAVGIHSIGTLGKLSSEVIEGIDEGPLEAIKSSGGSKLNELSFGVIPQVMPTITS
;
A
#
# COMPACT_ATOMS: atom_id res chain seq x y z
N MET A 1 -20.23 -37.69 -31.99
CA MET A 1 -20.23 -37.23 -30.59
C MET A 1 -21.26 -36.12 -30.44
N LYS A 2 -22.38 -36.35 -29.68
CA LYS A 2 -23.36 -35.30 -29.40
C LYS A 2 -22.83 -34.47 -28.20
N ILE A 3 -22.57 -33.21 -28.40
CA ILE A 3 -22.17 -32.28 -27.32
C ILE A 3 -23.38 -32.23 -26.33
N PRO A 4 -23.18 -32.50 -25.03
CA PRO A 4 -24.26 -32.45 -24.06
C PRO A 4 -24.82 -31.01 -24.00
N GLN A 5 -26.12 -30.90 -24.31
CA GLN A 5 -26.80 -29.62 -24.28
C GLN A 5 -27.08 -29.26 -22.80
N GLN A 6 -26.64 -28.06 -22.40
CA GLN A 6 -26.88 -27.54 -21.06
C GLN A 6 -28.40 -27.48 -20.78
N PRO A 7 -28.86 -27.83 -19.55
CA PRO A 7 -30.26 -27.78 -19.18
C PRO A 7 -30.83 -26.36 -19.32
N LEU A 8 -32.08 -26.26 -19.72
CA LEU A 8 -32.77 -24.97 -20.01
C LEU A 8 -32.66 -23.96 -18.86
N SER A 9 -32.69 -24.42 -17.60
CA SER A 9 -32.54 -23.58 -16.41
C SER A 9 -31.19 -22.86 -16.36
N GLN A 10 -30.10 -23.54 -16.74
CA GLN A 10 -28.75 -22.91 -16.76
C GLN A 10 -28.62 -21.92 -17.92
N ARG A 11 -29.28 -22.16 -19.03
CA ARG A 11 -29.30 -21.19 -20.16
C ARG A 11 -30.07 -19.93 -19.78
N ILE A 12 -31.26 -20.09 -19.17
CA ILE A 12 -32.06 -18.94 -18.69
C ILE A 12 -31.27 -18.14 -17.66
N LEU A 13 -30.65 -18.79 -16.68
CA LEU A 13 -29.84 -18.12 -15.66
C LEU A 13 -28.65 -17.38 -16.29
N LYS A 14 -27.97 -17.99 -17.25
CA LYS A 14 -26.85 -17.34 -17.96
C LYS A 14 -27.30 -16.12 -18.73
N TYR A 15 -28.38 -16.20 -19.50
CA TYR A 15 -28.89 -15.07 -20.27
C TYR A 15 -29.42 -13.96 -19.37
N SER A 16 -30.16 -14.28 -18.27
CA SER A 16 -30.63 -13.28 -17.33
C SER A 16 -29.48 -12.56 -16.62
N LEU A 17 -28.43 -13.28 -16.22
CA LEU A 17 -27.24 -12.68 -15.61
C LEU A 17 -26.50 -11.78 -16.60
N THR A 18 -26.34 -12.22 -17.85
CA THR A 18 -25.69 -11.41 -18.91
C THR A 18 -26.49 -10.15 -19.21
N THR A 19 -27.81 -10.27 -19.30
CA THR A 19 -28.69 -9.11 -19.52
C THR A 19 -28.63 -8.12 -18.37
N LEU A 20 -28.62 -8.62 -17.11
CA LEU A 20 -28.50 -7.78 -15.92
C LEU A 20 -27.15 -7.03 -15.88
N ILE A 21 -26.05 -7.69 -16.25
CA ILE A 21 -24.73 -7.08 -16.34
C ILE A 21 -24.72 -6.00 -17.44
N ILE A 22 -25.30 -6.28 -18.61
CA ILE A 22 -25.37 -5.31 -19.72
C ILE A 22 -26.19 -4.09 -19.30
N ILE A 23 -27.38 -4.29 -18.72
CA ILE A 23 -28.24 -3.19 -18.26
C ILE A 23 -27.53 -2.38 -17.18
N GLY A 24 -26.89 -3.04 -16.20
CA GLY A 24 -26.13 -2.37 -15.15
C GLY A 24 -24.95 -1.57 -15.69
N SER A 25 -24.24 -2.10 -16.69
CA SER A 25 -23.14 -1.40 -17.35
C SER A 25 -23.61 -0.19 -18.13
N LEU A 26 -24.72 -0.31 -18.87
CA LEU A 26 -25.31 0.81 -19.63
C LEU A 26 -25.84 1.90 -18.67
N TRP A 27 -26.49 1.49 -17.58
CA TRP A 27 -26.97 2.44 -16.57
C TRP A 27 -25.80 3.16 -15.88
N SER A 28 -24.73 2.44 -15.54
CA SER A 28 -23.50 3.01 -15.00
C SER A 28 -22.84 3.99 -15.98
N ALA A 29 -22.75 3.60 -17.25
CA ALA A 29 -22.16 4.47 -18.28
C ALA A 29 -22.99 5.75 -18.50
N ALA A 30 -24.31 5.66 -18.43
CA ALA A 30 -25.20 6.82 -18.52
C ALA A 30 -25.01 7.76 -17.30
N GLY A 31 -24.79 7.21 -16.09
CA GLY A 31 -24.54 7.99 -14.89
C GLY A 31 -23.17 8.70 -14.86
N LEU A 32 -22.19 8.18 -15.62
CA LEU A 32 -20.84 8.76 -15.73
C LEU A 32 -20.73 9.84 -16.81
N GLU A 33 -21.84 10.19 -17.47
CA GLU A 33 -21.87 11.14 -18.60
C GLU A 33 -20.81 10.82 -19.68
N ILE A 34 -20.54 9.55 -19.91
CA ILE A 34 -19.65 9.09 -20.98
C ILE A 34 -20.38 9.28 -22.30
N THR A 35 -20.19 10.45 -22.90
CA THR A 35 -20.76 10.75 -24.24
C THR A 35 -19.73 10.38 -25.31
N LEU A 36 -20.24 9.92 -26.44
CA LEU A 36 -19.40 9.64 -27.62
C LEU A 36 -18.55 10.85 -27.99
N GLU A 37 -19.11 12.04 -27.83
CA GLU A 37 -18.47 13.32 -28.11
C GLU A 37 -17.21 13.52 -27.22
N ARG A 38 -17.28 13.22 -25.91
CA ARG A 38 -16.11 13.27 -25.01
C ARG A 38 -15.04 12.26 -25.40
N ILE A 39 -15.42 11.06 -25.84
CA ILE A 39 -14.48 10.05 -26.29
C ILE A 39 -13.76 10.48 -27.57
N LEU A 40 -14.50 11.05 -28.52
CA LEU A 40 -13.95 11.55 -29.78
C LEU A 40 -13.08 12.80 -29.58
N ASP A 41 -13.35 13.61 -28.55
CA ASP A 41 -12.56 14.79 -28.21
C ASP A 41 -11.33 14.48 -27.34
N ALA A 42 -11.25 13.28 -26.76
CA ALA A 42 -10.14 12.87 -25.90
C ALA A 42 -8.75 12.97 -26.57
N PRO A 43 -8.54 12.55 -27.84
CA PRO A 43 -7.26 12.71 -28.50
C PRO A 43 -6.84 14.18 -28.65
N ARG A 44 -7.79 15.07 -28.89
CA ARG A 44 -7.53 16.51 -28.97
C ARG A 44 -7.14 17.08 -27.61
N GLN A 45 -7.84 16.69 -26.53
CA GLN A 45 -7.51 17.12 -25.17
C GLN A 45 -6.12 16.62 -24.75
N ILE A 46 -5.78 15.36 -25.07
CA ILE A 46 -4.44 14.81 -24.86
C ILE A 46 -3.40 15.60 -25.66
N GLY A 47 -3.68 15.93 -26.92
CA GLY A 47 -2.79 16.74 -27.75
C GLY A 47 -2.52 18.13 -27.16
N ILE A 48 -3.55 18.78 -26.60
CA ILE A 48 -3.42 20.08 -25.91
C ILE A 48 -2.55 19.94 -24.67
N LEU A 49 -2.79 18.90 -23.84
CA LEU A 49 -2.00 18.64 -22.62
C LEU A 49 -0.52 18.36 -22.96
N VAL A 50 -0.28 17.49 -23.95
CA VAL A 50 1.10 17.19 -24.39
C VAL A 50 1.76 18.43 -25.00
N GLY A 51 1.02 19.22 -25.81
CA GLY A 51 1.52 20.46 -26.36
C GLY A 51 1.85 21.52 -25.30
N ALA A 52 1.08 21.55 -24.20
CA ALA A 52 1.36 22.44 -23.07
C ALA A 52 2.59 22.02 -22.23
N MET A 53 3.04 20.75 -22.36
CA MET A 53 4.29 20.29 -21.72
C MET A 53 5.54 20.73 -22.50
N PHE A 54 5.38 21.21 -23.74
CA PHE A 54 6.46 21.69 -24.58
C PHE A 54 6.14 23.13 -25.09
N PRO A 55 7.17 24.01 -25.19
CA PRO A 55 8.60 23.79 -24.91
C PRO A 55 8.89 23.69 -23.42
N LEU A 56 9.89 22.84 -23.06
CA LEU A 56 10.39 22.78 -21.69
C LEU A 56 11.07 24.11 -21.36
N ASP A 57 10.70 24.71 -20.25
CA ASP A 57 11.38 25.90 -19.74
C ASP A 57 12.70 25.46 -19.07
N LEU A 58 13.80 25.61 -19.78
CA LEU A 58 15.16 25.32 -19.33
C LEU A 58 15.90 26.60 -18.87
N SER A 59 15.16 27.65 -18.53
CA SER A 59 15.75 28.87 -17.99
C SER A 59 16.38 28.63 -16.62
N GLN A 60 17.37 29.42 -16.26
CA GLN A 60 18.00 29.39 -14.95
C GLN A 60 16.97 29.62 -13.84
N GLU A 61 15.99 30.49 -14.07
CA GLU A 61 14.92 30.76 -13.12
C GLU A 61 14.00 29.53 -12.88
N ALA A 62 13.78 28.71 -13.90
CA ALA A 62 13.03 27.46 -13.76
C ALA A 62 13.83 26.45 -12.92
N PHE A 63 15.12 26.31 -13.15
CA PHE A 63 16.01 25.46 -12.35
C PHE A 63 16.05 25.89 -10.89
N ASP A 64 16.20 27.18 -10.62
CA ASP A 64 16.28 27.74 -9.27
C ASP A 64 14.98 27.51 -8.47
N ARG A 65 13.84 27.37 -9.16
CA ARG A 65 12.55 27.02 -8.54
C ARG A 65 12.34 25.52 -8.37
N ILE A 66 12.77 24.73 -9.34
CA ILE A 66 12.49 23.28 -9.39
C ILE A 66 13.45 22.51 -8.49
N ILE A 67 14.75 22.81 -8.52
CA ILE A 67 15.77 22.07 -7.78
C ILE A 67 15.47 22.01 -6.26
N PRO A 68 15.16 23.13 -5.58
CA PRO A 68 14.80 23.06 -4.16
C PRO A 68 13.59 22.18 -3.89
N LYS A 69 12.59 22.17 -4.78
CA LYS A 69 11.39 21.35 -4.62
C LYS A 69 11.64 19.85 -4.85
N VAL A 70 12.58 19.52 -5.71
CA VAL A 70 13.06 18.13 -5.87
C VAL A 70 13.73 17.65 -4.59
N PHE A 71 14.64 18.43 -4.02
CA PHE A 71 15.29 18.10 -2.76
C PHE A 71 14.28 18.01 -1.60
N GLU A 72 13.34 18.94 -1.52
CA GLU A 72 12.26 18.90 -0.53
C GLU A 72 11.47 17.58 -0.62
N SER A 73 11.11 17.15 -1.84
CA SER A 73 10.40 15.87 -2.05
C SER A 73 11.26 14.67 -1.64
N LEU A 74 12.55 14.67 -1.95
CA LEU A 74 13.48 13.62 -1.53
C LEU A 74 13.61 13.57 0.00
N PHE A 75 13.71 14.73 0.67
CA PHE A 75 13.79 14.78 2.13
C PHE A 75 12.49 14.31 2.79
N ILE A 76 11.32 14.66 2.24
CA ILE A 76 10.01 14.15 2.72
C ILE A 76 9.97 12.62 2.63
N ALA A 77 10.30 12.06 1.47
CA ALA A 77 10.30 10.63 1.24
C ALA A 77 11.29 9.90 2.17
N TRP A 78 12.53 10.41 2.25
CA TRP A 78 13.58 9.80 3.07
C TRP A 78 13.25 9.87 4.56
N ALA A 79 12.90 11.06 5.07
CA ALA A 79 12.58 11.24 6.48
C ALA A 79 11.32 10.44 6.88
N GLY A 80 10.27 10.47 6.06
CA GLY A 80 9.06 9.69 6.30
C GLY A 80 9.35 8.19 6.34
N THR A 81 10.12 7.67 5.38
CA THR A 81 10.47 6.25 5.34
C THR A 81 11.34 5.84 6.54
N VAL A 82 12.32 6.65 6.94
CA VAL A 82 13.16 6.37 8.12
C VAL A 82 12.32 6.35 9.39
N ILE A 83 11.44 7.32 9.59
CA ILE A 83 10.50 7.33 10.72
C ILE A 83 9.63 6.07 10.67
N GLY A 84 9.06 5.76 9.50
CA GLY A 84 8.28 4.56 9.28
C GLY A 84 9.04 3.28 9.62
N ALA A 85 10.29 3.14 9.18
CA ALA A 85 11.14 1.98 9.45
C ALA A 85 11.44 1.82 10.95
N ILE A 86 11.78 2.92 11.65
CA ILE A 86 12.07 2.90 13.09
C ILE A 86 10.87 2.38 13.89
N PHE A 87 9.67 2.91 13.60
CA PHE A 87 8.46 2.51 14.32
C PHE A 87 7.88 1.16 13.85
N SER A 88 8.06 0.81 12.58
CA SER A 88 7.60 -0.48 12.05
C SER A 88 8.34 -1.66 12.67
N PHE A 89 9.62 -1.50 13.01
CA PHE A 89 10.44 -2.56 13.58
C PHE A 89 9.84 -3.15 14.85
N PRO A 90 9.60 -2.41 15.95
CA PRO A 90 8.97 -2.97 17.14
C PRO A 90 7.53 -3.44 16.89
N VAL A 91 6.77 -2.74 16.05
CA VAL A 91 5.38 -3.07 15.74
C VAL A 91 5.28 -4.39 14.97
N SER A 92 6.27 -4.73 14.14
CA SER A 92 6.30 -6.00 13.40
C SER A 92 6.39 -7.21 14.34
N PHE A 93 7.15 -7.14 15.42
CA PHE A 93 7.21 -8.20 16.44
C PHE A 93 5.89 -8.34 17.21
N LEU A 94 5.20 -7.23 17.48
CA LEU A 94 3.87 -7.26 18.10
C LEU A 94 2.80 -7.81 17.15
N ALA A 95 2.99 -7.67 15.85
CA ALA A 95 2.08 -8.20 14.83
C ALA A 95 2.30 -9.69 14.55
N ALA A 96 3.53 -10.22 14.74
CA ALA A 96 3.87 -11.60 14.43
C ALA A 96 3.23 -12.59 15.42
N GLN A 97 2.50 -13.60 14.90
CA GLN A 97 1.73 -14.55 15.71
C GLN A 97 2.60 -15.55 16.45
N ASN A 98 3.79 -15.84 15.95
CA ASN A 98 4.76 -16.73 16.57
C ASN A 98 5.52 -16.07 17.72
N VAL A 99 5.51 -14.74 17.82
CA VAL A 99 6.23 -13.96 18.83
C VAL A 99 5.29 -13.36 19.88
N ALA A 100 4.22 -12.71 19.44
CA ALA A 100 3.28 -12.02 20.32
C ALA A 100 2.08 -12.90 20.71
N LEU A 101 1.44 -12.55 21.84
CA LEU A 101 0.17 -13.18 22.24
C LEU A 101 -0.90 -13.01 21.17
N GLY A 102 -1.64 -14.06 20.87
CA GLY A 102 -2.54 -14.12 19.71
C GLY A 102 -3.59 -12.99 19.61
N MET A 103 -4.00 -12.39 20.73
CA MET A 103 -4.90 -11.23 20.70
C MET A 103 -4.15 -9.95 20.32
N ILE A 104 -2.96 -9.72 20.86
CA ILE A 104 -2.11 -8.57 20.55
C ILE A 104 -1.73 -8.61 19.07
N SER A 105 -1.27 -9.75 18.57
CA SER A 105 -0.92 -9.93 17.17
C SER A 105 -2.10 -9.61 16.25
N ARG A 106 -3.30 -10.14 16.54
CA ARG A 106 -4.50 -9.87 15.72
C ARG A 106 -4.85 -8.38 15.67
N VAL A 107 -4.88 -7.72 16.83
CA VAL A 107 -5.22 -6.30 16.90
C VAL A 107 -4.17 -5.47 16.14
N THR A 108 -2.88 -5.73 16.38
CA THR A 108 -1.79 -5.01 15.70
C THR A 108 -1.85 -5.22 14.19
N LYS A 109 -2.10 -6.46 13.72
CA LYS A 109 -2.28 -6.73 12.28
C LYS A 109 -3.47 -5.96 11.68
N GLN A 110 -4.59 -5.88 12.39
CA GLN A 110 -5.75 -5.13 11.92
C GLN A 110 -5.44 -3.63 11.81
N VAL A 111 -4.72 -3.06 12.79
CA VAL A 111 -4.28 -1.67 12.74
C VAL A 111 -3.35 -1.43 11.54
N LEU A 112 -2.35 -2.29 11.33
CA LEU A 112 -1.45 -2.20 10.18
C LEU A 112 -2.22 -2.31 8.84
N ASN A 113 -3.16 -3.24 8.76
CA ASN A 113 -4.02 -3.40 7.58
C ASN A 113 -4.89 -2.17 7.34
N ALA A 114 -5.44 -1.56 8.40
CA ALA A 114 -6.22 -0.34 8.31
C ALA A 114 -5.36 0.83 7.78
N ILE A 115 -4.15 1.01 8.31
CA ILE A 115 -3.21 2.06 7.84
C ILE A 115 -2.92 1.87 6.34
N ARG A 116 -2.64 0.64 5.90
CA ARG A 116 -2.36 0.32 4.49
C ARG A 116 -3.57 0.49 3.56
N ALA A 117 -4.78 0.37 4.10
CA ALA A 117 -6.00 0.57 3.31
C ALA A 117 -6.21 2.04 2.89
N PHE A 118 -5.59 2.98 3.61
CA PHE A 118 -5.65 4.39 3.25
C PHE A 118 -4.51 4.75 2.30
N PRO A 119 -4.81 5.27 1.10
CA PRO A 119 -3.80 5.88 0.24
C PRO A 119 -3.07 7.02 0.98
N GLU A 120 -1.76 7.13 0.75
CA GLU A 120 -0.89 8.13 1.39
C GLU A 120 -1.42 9.56 1.24
N LEU A 121 -1.96 9.91 0.07
CA LEU A 121 -2.57 11.21 -0.17
C LEU A 121 -3.76 11.49 0.75
N ILE A 122 -4.58 10.48 1.07
CA ILE A 122 -5.71 10.64 1.99
C ILE A 122 -5.18 10.92 3.40
N LEU A 123 -4.12 10.23 3.83
CA LEU A 123 -3.46 10.52 5.11
C LEU A 123 -2.94 11.96 5.16
N ALA A 124 -2.31 12.43 4.08
CA ALA A 124 -1.86 13.82 3.98
C ALA A 124 -3.04 14.82 4.14
N PHE A 125 -4.18 14.55 3.50
CA PHE A 125 -5.38 15.39 3.66
C PHE A 125 -5.96 15.37 5.08
N VAL A 126 -5.89 14.24 5.78
CA VAL A 126 -6.32 14.13 7.19
C VAL A 126 -5.42 14.97 8.12
N PHE A 127 -4.11 15.01 7.83
CA PHE A 127 -3.17 15.80 8.64
C PHE A 127 -3.15 17.29 8.28
N LEU A 128 -3.56 17.66 7.08
CA LEU A 128 -3.53 19.02 6.57
C LEU A 128 -4.16 20.07 7.52
N PRO A 129 -5.34 19.84 8.12
CA PRO A 129 -5.94 20.78 9.05
C PRO A 129 -5.14 21.00 10.34
N ILE A 130 -4.32 20.01 10.74
CA ILE A 130 -3.56 20.03 12.00
C ILE A 130 -2.16 20.63 11.78
N THR A 131 -1.50 20.25 10.67
CA THR A 131 -0.08 20.57 10.42
C THR A 131 0.11 21.66 9.36
N GLY A 132 -0.97 22.03 8.65
CA GLY A 132 -0.88 22.96 7.52
C GLY A 132 -0.32 22.32 6.26
N LEU A 133 -0.34 23.09 5.15
CA LEU A 133 0.22 22.67 3.87
C LEU A 133 1.74 22.81 3.92
N GLY A 134 2.47 21.69 3.82
CA GLY A 134 3.95 21.74 3.81
C GLY A 134 4.64 20.39 3.92
N PRO A 135 5.98 20.38 3.90
CA PRO A 135 6.80 19.18 3.96
C PRO A 135 6.52 18.30 5.18
N PHE A 136 6.17 18.90 6.30
CA PHE A 136 5.88 18.17 7.54
C PHE A 136 4.65 17.26 7.40
N THR A 137 3.60 17.77 6.77
CA THR A 137 2.37 16.98 6.48
C THR A 137 2.69 15.78 5.59
N GLY A 138 3.48 15.99 4.53
CA GLY A 138 3.94 14.91 3.65
C GLY A 138 4.78 13.88 4.40
N THR A 139 5.74 14.32 5.21
CA THR A 139 6.59 13.43 6.01
C THR A 139 5.78 12.57 6.98
N LEU A 140 4.76 13.14 7.65
CA LEU A 140 3.87 12.39 8.52
C LEU A 140 3.04 11.36 7.76
N ALA A 141 2.49 11.73 6.61
CA ALA A 141 1.68 10.83 5.79
C ALA A 141 2.52 9.64 5.29
N VAL A 142 3.71 9.91 4.72
CA VAL A 142 4.67 8.87 4.29
C VAL A 142 5.09 8.01 5.48
N GLY A 143 5.43 8.61 6.61
CA GLY A 143 5.88 7.90 7.81
C GLY A 143 4.85 6.92 8.34
N ILE A 144 3.60 7.37 8.52
CA ILE A 144 2.51 6.53 9.02
C ILE A 144 2.17 5.42 8.01
N HIS A 145 2.08 5.74 6.72
CA HIS A 145 1.85 4.74 5.68
C HIS A 145 2.97 3.69 5.65
N SER A 146 4.23 4.13 5.81
CA SER A 146 5.40 3.23 5.87
C SER A 146 5.37 2.33 7.10
N ILE A 147 4.91 2.80 8.28
CA ILE A 147 4.69 1.93 9.45
C ILE A 147 3.73 0.79 9.11
N GLY A 148 2.61 1.09 8.45
CA GLY A 148 1.64 0.10 8.01
C GLY A 148 2.23 -0.93 7.06
N THR A 149 2.94 -0.47 6.05
CA THR A 149 3.49 -1.31 4.98
C THR A 149 4.68 -2.13 5.48
N LEU A 150 5.71 -1.48 6.03
CA LEU A 150 6.91 -2.15 6.52
C LEU A 150 6.60 -3.05 7.73
N GLY A 151 5.76 -2.57 8.66
CA GLY A 151 5.39 -3.36 9.84
C GLY A 151 4.65 -4.64 9.46
N LYS A 152 3.74 -4.57 8.48
CA LYS A 152 3.02 -5.75 8.01
C LYS A 152 3.95 -6.72 7.27
N LEU A 153 4.74 -6.25 6.31
CA LEU A 153 5.69 -7.08 5.57
C LEU A 153 6.71 -7.72 6.49
N SER A 154 7.31 -6.96 7.42
CA SER A 154 8.25 -7.49 8.39
C SER A 154 7.61 -8.52 9.33
N SER A 155 6.34 -8.33 9.73
CA SER A 155 5.64 -9.32 10.54
C SER A 155 5.44 -10.65 9.80
N GLU A 156 5.20 -10.62 8.49
CA GLU A 156 5.08 -11.82 7.65
C GLU A 156 6.43 -12.54 7.51
N VAL A 157 7.53 -11.81 7.39
CA VAL A 157 8.89 -12.37 7.41
C VAL A 157 9.18 -13.04 8.75
N ILE A 158 8.82 -12.39 9.87
CA ILE A 158 9.00 -12.96 11.22
C ILE A 158 8.16 -14.24 11.39
N GLU A 159 6.97 -14.31 10.82
CA GLU A 159 6.12 -15.51 10.87
C GLU A 159 6.64 -16.66 10.02
N GLY A 160 7.42 -16.37 8.99
CA GLY A 160 8.00 -17.37 8.07
C GLY A 160 9.36 -17.95 8.48
N ILE A 161 9.87 -17.63 9.69
CA ILE A 161 11.15 -18.16 10.15
C ILE A 161 11.08 -19.65 10.51
N ASP A 162 12.25 -20.31 10.52
CA ASP A 162 12.38 -21.68 11.01
C ASP A 162 12.20 -21.73 12.53
N GLU A 163 11.32 -22.61 13.01
CA GLU A 163 11.03 -22.80 14.43
C GLU A 163 12.11 -23.63 15.15
N GLY A 164 12.93 -24.38 14.42
CA GLY A 164 13.96 -25.24 14.99
C GLY A 164 14.91 -24.52 15.95
N PRO A 165 15.54 -23.40 15.59
CA PRO A 165 16.37 -22.61 16.49
C PRO A 165 15.63 -22.10 17.73
N LEU A 166 14.35 -21.75 17.59
CA LEU A 166 13.52 -21.29 18.71
C LEU A 166 13.25 -22.41 19.70
N GLU A 167 12.92 -23.61 19.21
CA GLU A 167 12.73 -24.80 20.05
C GLU A 167 14.01 -25.21 20.77
N ALA A 168 15.15 -25.13 20.09
CA ALA A 168 16.44 -25.41 20.71
C ALA A 168 16.75 -24.45 21.90
N ILE A 169 16.47 -23.15 21.73
CA ILE A 169 16.66 -22.15 22.79
C ILE A 169 15.69 -22.41 23.95
N LYS A 170 14.42 -22.72 23.67
CA LYS A 170 13.43 -23.07 24.68
C LYS A 170 13.83 -24.31 25.48
N SER A 171 14.28 -25.35 24.78
CA SER A 171 14.73 -26.60 25.39
C SER A 171 15.94 -26.43 26.28
N SER A 172 16.80 -25.44 25.99
CA SER A 172 17.96 -25.06 26.81
C SER A 172 17.59 -24.16 27.99
N GLY A 173 16.30 -23.87 28.22
CA GLY A 173 15.85 -22.98 29.29
C GLY A 173 16.04 -21.49 29.00
N GLY A 174 16.17 -21.11 27.72
CA GLY A 174 16.32 -19.73 27.30
C GLY A 174 15.07 -18.91 27.59
N SER A 175 15.27 -17.63 27.93
CA SER A 175 14.18 -16.66 28.11
C SER A 175 13.62 -16.20 26.76
N LYS A 176 12.42 -15.57 26.76
CA LYS A 176 11.85 -14.95 25.54
C LYS A 176 12.76 -13.91 24.88
N LEU A 177 13.58 -13.22 25.68
CA LEU A 177 14.59 -12.29 25.13
C LEU A 177 15.68 -13.05 24.37
N ASN A 178 16.08 -14.23 24.87
CA ASN A 178 17.06 -15.08 24.18
C ASN A 178 16.45 -15.65 22.86
N GLU A 179 15.19 -16.07 22.89
CA GLU A 179 14.48 -16.50 21.68
C GLU A 179 14.47 -15.39 20.61
N LEU A 180 14.14 -14.15 21.01
CA LEU A 180 14.15 -12.99 20.10
C LEU A 180 15.56 -12.69 19.58
N SER A 181 16.55 -12.57 20.49
CA SER A 181 17.89 -12.09 20.13
C SER A 181 18.69 -13.12 19.32
N PHE A 182 18.56 -14.41 19.63
CA PHE A 182 19.36 -15.46 19.03
C PHE A 182 18.58 -16.37 18.08
N GLY A 183 17.26 -16.43 18.21
CA GLY A 183 16.40 -17.24 17.35
C GLY A 183 15.75 -16.44 16.21
N VAL A 184 15.11 -15.31 16.52
CA VAL A 184 14.31 -14.55 15.55
C VAL A 184 15.16 -13.54 14.78
N ILE A 185 15.81 -12.61 15.48
CA ILE A 185 16.52 -11.47 14.86
C ILE A 185 17.55 -11.93 13.80
N PRO A 186 18.42 -12.92 14.06
CA PRO A 186 19.40 -13.34 13.06
C PRO A 186 18.80 -13.90 11.78
N GLN A 187 17.61 -14.52 11.87
CA GLN A 187 16.93 -15.07 10.69
C GLN A 187 16.23 -14.00 9.87
N VAL A 188 15.64 -12.98 10.51
CA VAL A 188 14.83 -11.97 9.81
C VAL A 188 15.66 -10.80 9.30
N MET A 189 16.76 -10.43 9.96
CA MET A 189 17.57 -9.26 9.58
C MET A 189 18.06 -9.30 8.12
N PRO A 190 18.59 -10.41 7.60
CA PRO A 190 19.01 -10.46 6.19
C PRO A 190 17.88 -10.18 5.21
N THR A 191 16.67 -10.65 5.51
CA THR A 191 15.51 -10.47 4.64
C THR A 191 14.89 -9.07 4.76
N ILE A 192 14.93 -8.48 5.96
CA ILE A 192 14.37 -7.13 6.17
C ILE A 192 15.30 -6.05 5.60
N THR A 193 16.62 -6.31 5.53
CA THR A 193 17.61 -5.34 5.06
C THR A 193 18.00 -5.50 3.60
N SER A 194 17.50 -6.52 2.91
CA SER A 194 17.68 -6.73 1.45
C SER A 194 16.63 -5.99 0.64
#